data_aac08515f76849bddd56716cb7f98f4d
#
_entry.id   aac08515f76849bddd56716cb7f98f4d
#
_cell.length_a   1.000
_cell.length_b   1.000
_cell.length_c   1.000
_cell.angle_alpha   90.00
_cell.angle_beta   90.00
_cell.angle_gamma   90.00
#
_symmetry.space_group_name_H-M   'P 1'
#
loop_
_entity.id
_entity.type
_entity.pdbx_description
1 polymer ?
#
loop_
_entity_poly.entity_id
_entity_poly.type
_entity_poly.pdbx_seq_one_letter_code
_entity_poly.pdbx_strand_id
1 'polypeptide(L)'
;MARRGIRIADLHYPKQLEELLRTALDYHNFVLTKYLGVEAVDFQKTYDEALAFGEYVQPMKSDVAGICHDLRKQGKRVLFEGAQGALLDIDHGTYPYVTSSNTTIGGALAGTGVGAQDIDYVLGIAKAYATRVGGGPFPTELDDEVGQGIRDRGAEYGASTGRPRRCGWMDIVALKRAVAINGISGLCITKLDVLDGMEKLKVCIAYEYNGKRTEYAPLDAQGWEAVSYTHLTLPTIY
;
A
#
# COMPACT_ATOMS: atom_id res chain seq x y z
N MET A 1 -0.24 18.44 -14.43
CA MET A 1 0.54 18.10 -13.21
C MET A 1 1.18 19.38 -12.66
N ALA A 2 0.86 19.76 -11.42
CA ALA A 2 1.22 21.10 -10.91
C ALA A 2 2.72 21.28 -10.59
N ARG A 3 3.41 20.25 -10.13
CA ARG A 3 4.83 20.30 -9.71
C ARG A 3 5.13 21.44 -8.72
N ARG A 4 4.24 21.68 -7.76
CA ARG A 4 4.33 22.77 -6.77
C ARG A 4 4.91 22.31 -5.44
N GLY A 5 5.34 21.05 -5.32
CA GLY A 5 5.90 20.51 -4.09
C GLY A 5 7.26 21.14 -3.80
N ILE A 6 7.48 21.53 -2.55
CA ILE A 6 8.77 21.94 -2.02
C ILE A 6 9.56 20.68 -1.69
N ARG A 7 10.78 20.59 -2.20
CA ARG A 7 11.69 19.46 -1.98
C ARG A 7 12.61 19.75 -0.79
N ILE A 8 13.12 18.70 -0.15
CA ILE A 8 14.11 18.86 0.94
C ILE A 8 15.30 19.73 0.53
N ALA A 9 15.75 19.62 -0.72
CA ALA A 9 16.83 20.46 -1.23
C ALA A 9 16.49 21.95 -1.22
N ASP A 10 15.22 22.32 -1.49
CA ASP A 10 14.78 23.72 -1.58
C ASP A 10 14.85 24.44 -0.21
N LEU A 11 14.72 23.68 0.90
CA LEU A 11 14.80 24.23 2.26
C LEU A 11 16.14 24.91 2.59
N HIS A 12 17.19 24.59 1.83
CA HIS A 12 18.53 25.17 2.02
C HIS A 12 18.81 26.39 1.15
N TYR A 13 17.83 26.82 0.36
CA TYR A 13 17.92 28.00 -0.50
C TYR A 13 16.82 29.01 -0.15
N PRO A 14 17.02 29.88 0.87
CA PRO A 14 15.98 30.73 1.43
C PRO A 14 15.18 31.55 0.40
N LYS A 15 15.86 32.16 -0.58
CA LYS A 15 15.18 32.92 -1.64
C LYS A 15 14.28 32.05 -2.53
N GLN A 16 14.77 30.87 -2.93
CA GLN A 16 14.01 29.95 -3.73
C GLN A 16 12.84 29.38 -2.93
N LEU A 17 13.06 29.02 -1.66
CA LEU A 17 12.01 28.56 -0.76
C LEU A 17 10.90 29.60 -0.61
N GLU A 18 11.27 30.88 -0.44
CA GLU A 18 10.32 31.98 -0.36
C GLU A 18 9.40 32.05 -1.59
N GLU A 19 9.96 32.02 -2.80
CA GLU A 19 9.20 32.08 -4.06
C GLU A 19 8.28 30.86 -4.22
N LEU A 20 8.78 29.65 -3.94
CA LEU A 20 8.01 28.43 -4.02
C LEU A 20 6.85 28.41 -3.01
N LEU A 21 7.13 28.86 -1.79
CA LEU A 21 6.13 28.90 -0.72
C LEU A 21 5.04 29.93 -1.01
N ARG A 22 5.38 31.14 -1.50
CA ARG A 22 4.40 32.14 -1.95
C ARG A 22 3.49 31.56 -3.01
N THR A 23 4.06 30.95 -4.05
CA THR A 23 3.29 30.33 -5.13
C THR A 23 2.36 29.21 -4.61
N ALA A 24 2.83 28.40 -3.69
CA ALA A 24 2.02 27.33 -3.10
C ALA A 24 0.89 27.90 -2.22
N LEU A 25 1.19 28.84 -1.36
CA LEU A 25 0.21 29.44 -0.44
C LEU A 25 -0.82 30.30 -1.16
N ASP A 26 -0.47 31.00 -2.22
CA ASP A 26 -1.47 31.71 -3.05
C ASP A 26 -2.59 30.78 -3.51
N TYR A 27 -2.22 29.62 -4.02
CA TYR A 27 -3.20 28.64 -4.45
C TYR A 27 -3.97 28.02 -3.27
N HIS A 28 -3.26 27.55 -2.24
CA HIS A 28 -3.89 26.89 -1.12
C HIS A 28 -4.76 27.83 -0.30
N ASN A 29 -4.32 29.06 -0.06
CA ASN A 29 -5.09 30.08 0.63
C ASN A 29 -6.33 30.51 -0.15
N PHE A 30 -6.24 30.57 -1.48
CA PHE A 30 -7.43 30.77 -2.29
C PHE A 30 -8.48 29.66 -2.05
N VAL A 31 -8.07 28.39 -2.06
CA VAL A 31 -8.96 27.25 -1.79
C VAL A 31 -9.52 27.32 -0.35
N LEU A 32 -8.66 27.55 0.63
CA LEU A 32 -9.06 27.64 2.04
C LEU A 32 -10.09 28.75 2.26
N THR A 33 -9.81 29.95 1.78
CA THR A 33 -10.66 31.12 2.07
C THR A 33 -11.90 31.21 1.18
N LYS A 34 -11.80 30.88 -0.12
CA LYS A 34 -12.87 31.05 -1.10
C LYS A 34 -13.77 29.84 -1.27
N TYR A 35 -13.24 28.65 -1.11
CA TYR A 35 -14.01 27.42 -1.28
C TYR A 35 -14.40 26.78 0.06
N LEU A 36 -13.48 26.70 1.01
CA LEU A 36 -13.74 26.05 2.31
C LEU A 36 -14.23 27.03 3.39
N GLY A 37 -14.09 28.35 3.20
CA GLY A 37 -14.54 29.37 4.17
C GLY A 37 -13.75 29.35 5.49
N VAL A 38 -12.49 28.89 5.48
CA VAL A 38 -11.62 28.85 6.65
C VAL A 38 -10.49 29.88 6.53
N GLU A 39 -9.75 30.10 7.60
CA GLU A 39 -8.65 31.06 7.63
C GLU A 39 -7.50 30.68 6.71
N ALA A 40 -6.81 31.69 6.20
CA ALA A 40 -5.61 31.53 5.42
C ALA A 40 -4.44 31.07 6.31
N VAL A 41 -3.53 30.29 5.72
CA VAL A 41 -2.25 29.96 6.35
C VAL A 41 -1.34 31.17 6.28
N ASP A 42 -0.71 31.52 7.40
CA ASP A 42 0.24 32.64 7.50
C ASP A 42 1.56 32.30 6.79
N PHE A 43 1.96 33.17 5.90
CA PHE A 43 3.18 32.99 5.11
C PHE A 43 4.44 33.01 5.99
N GLN A 44 4.59 34.04 6.85
CA GLN A 44 5.83 34.24 7.59
C GLN A 44 6.07 33.10 8.58
N LYS A 45 5.03 32.72 9.31
CA LYS A 45 5.08 31.57 10.21
C LYS A 45 5.51 30.30 9.48
N THR A 46 4.88 29.99 8.34
CA THR A 46 5.19 28.79 7.56
C THR A 46 6.60 28.81 6.99
N TYR A 47 7.06 29.98 6.57
CA TYR A 47 8.42 30.16 6.06
C TYR A 47 9.48 29.94 7.15
N ASP A 48 9.27 30.53 8.33
CA ASP A 48 10.20 30.38 9.48
C ASP A 48 10.25 28.93 9.96
N GLU A 49 9.09 28.27 10.05
CA GLU A 49 9.00 26.83 10.36
C GLU A 49 9.71 25.95 9.32
N ALA A 50 9.58 26.29 8.03
CA ALA A 50 10.25 25.56 6.96
C ALA A 50 11.78 25.72 6.98
N LEU A 51 12.28 26.92 7.30
CA LEU A 51 13.71 27.16 7.48
C LEU A 51 14.27 26.39 8.68
N ALA A 52 13.59 26.45 9.83
CA ALA A 52 13.99 25.71 11.03
C ALA A 52 14.00 24.20 10.77
N PHE A 53 12.98 23.69 10.06
CA PHE A 53 12.95 22.29 9.64
C PHE A 53 14.10 21.96 8.68
N GLY A 54 14.44 22.87 7.75
CA GLY A 54 15.57 22.73 6.85
C GLY A 54 16.90 22.53 7.60
N GLU A 55 17.15 23.33 8.64
CA GLU A 55 18.33 23.20 9.51
C GLU A 55 18.33 21.83 10.23
N TYR A 56 17.18 21.43 10.77
CA TYR A 56 17.04 20.15 11.47
C TYR A 56 17.34 18.94 10.57
N VAL A 57 16.88 18.93 9.32
CA VAL A 57 17.06 17.79 8.40
C VAL A 57 18.38 17.84 7.62
N GLN A 58 19.14 18.94 7.68
CA GLN A 58 20.40 19.10 6.97
C GLN A 58 21.37 17.92 7.15
N PRO A 59 21.65 17.43 8.38
CA PRO A 59 22.56 16.31 8.57
C PRO A 59 22.02 14.96 8.06
N MET A 60 20.72 14.87 7.77
CA MET A 60 20.07 13.67 7.25
C MET A 60 20.02 13.63 5.73
N LYS A 61 20.37 14.73 5.06
CA LYS A 61 20.34 14.84 3.60
C LYS A 61 21.39 13.93 2.98
N SER A 62 20.95 13.00 2.14
CA SER A 62 21.82 11.99 1.55
C SER A 62 21.38 11.62 0.13
N ASP A 63 22.33 11.17 -0.66
CA ASP A 63 22.06 10.48 -1.94
C ASP A 63 21.76 8.99 -1.65
N VAL A 64 20.49 8.67 -1.46
CA VAL A 64 20.06 7.31 -1.14
C VAL A 64 20.43 6.33 -2.26
N ALA A 65 20.28 6.71 -3.52
CA ALA A 65 20.62 5.85 -4.66
C ALA A 65 22.13 5.53 -4.68
N GLY A 66 22.97 6.54 -4.49
CA GLY A 66 24.42 6.37 -4.38
C GLY A 66 24.81 5.48 -3.20
N ILE A 67 24.20 5.68 -2.03
CA ILE A 67 24.44 4.85 -0.84
C ILE A 67 24.09 3.39 -1.10
N CYS A 68 22.90 3.10 -1.66
CA CYS A 68 22.49 1.73 -1.97
C CYS A 68 23.44 1.07 -2.97
N HIS A 69 23.88 1.79 -4.00
CA HIS A 69 24.84 1.30 -4.96
C HIS A 69 26.20 0.96 -4.32
N ASP A 70 26.72 1.82 -3.48
CA ASP A 70 28.01 1.60 -2.79
C ASP A 70 27.94 0.45 -1.78
N LEU A 71 26.84 0.32 -1.03
CA LEU A 71 26.62 -0.82 -0.15
C LEU A 71 26.62 -2.14 -0.94
N ARG A 72 25.97 -2.16 -2.09
CA ARG A 72 25.95 -3.34 -2.98
C ARG A 72 27.37 -3.68 -3.50
N LYS A 73 28.14 -2.70 -3.94
CA LYS A 73 29.55 -2.91 -4.35
C LYS A 73 30.42 -3.51 -3.23
N GLN A 74 30.11 -3.16 -1.98
CA GLN A 74 30.75 -3.72 -0.78
C GLN A 74 30.24 -5.13 -0.43
N GLY A 75 29.33 -5.73 -1.19
CA GLY A 75 28.73 -7.02 -0.89
C GLY A 75 27.75 -6.99 0.29
N LYS A 76 27.26 -5.83 0.69
CA LYS A 76 26.26 -5.68 1.75
C LYS A 76 24.88 -6.05 1.24
N ARG A 77 24.08 -6.64 2.14
CA ARG A 77 22.65 -6.90 1.87
C ARG A 77 21.83 -5.71 2.28
N VAL A 78 20.94 -5.26 1.39
CA VAL A 78 19.99 -4.17 1.61
C VAL A 78 18.59 -4.75 1.60
N LEU A 79 17.80 -4.51 2.63
CA LEU A 79 16.40 -4.89 2.72
C LEU A 79 15.53 -3.67 2.43
N PHE A 80 14.65 -3.80 1.44
CA PHE A 80 13.59 -2.83 1.15
C PHE A 80 12.29 -3.34 1.74
N GLU A 81 11.73 -2.60 2.67
CA GLU A 81 10.44 -2.91 3.27
C GLU A 81 9.39 -1.92 2.75
N GLY A 82 8.37 -2.46 2.08
CA GLY A 82 7.21 -1.70 1.64
C GLY A 82 6.13 -1.61 2.72
N ALA A 83 5.12 -0.80 2.44
CA ALA A 83 3.92 -0.67 3.28
C ALA A 83 2.67 -1.01 2.46
N GLN A 84 1.55 -1.26 3.16
CA GLN A 84 0.26 -1.66 2.61
C GLN A 84 0.31 -3.01 1.87
N GLY A 85 -0.52 -3.20 0.86
CA GLY A 85 -0.60 -4.43 0.08
C GLY A 85 -0.80 -4.17 -1.40
N ALA A 86 -0.51 -5.16 -2.24
CA ALA A 86 -0.52 -5.03 -3.70
C ALA A 86 -1.86 -4.52 -4.27
N LEU A 87 -3.00 -4.94 -3.69
CA LEU A 87 -4.32 -4.49 -4.14
C LEU A 87 -4.71 -3.09 -3.62
N LEU A 88 -3.87 -2.47 -2.81
CA LEU A 88 -3.99 -1.07 -2.39
C LEU A 88 -3.10 -0.12 -3.21
N ASP A 89 -2.33 -0.64 -4.16
CA ASP A 89 -1.51 0.17 -5.07
C ASP A 89 -2.40 1.10 -5.91
N ILE A 90 -1.97 2.36 -6.06
CA ILE A 90 -2.77 3.38 -6.75
C ILE A 90 -3.03 3.05 -8.22
N ASP A 91 -2.09 2.37 -8.89
CA ASP A 91 -2.18 2.05 -10.31
C ASP A 91 -2.69 0.62 -10.56
N HIS A 92 -2.32 -0.32 -9.69
CA HIS A 92 -2.58 -1.76 -9.89
C HIS A 92 -3.63 -2.34 -8.94
N GLY A 93 -4.07 -1.57 -7.95
CA GLY A 93 -5.06 -1.98 -6.96
C GLY A 93 -6.50 -1.82 -7.41
N THR A 94 -7.41 -1.94 -6.45
CA THR A 94 -8.86 -1.83 -6.65
C THR A 94 -9.32 -0.38 -6.58
N TYR A 95 -8.84 0.46 -7.49
CA TYR A 95 -9.20 1.89 -7.55
C TYR A 95 -10.73 2.08 -7.60
N PRO A 96 -11.34 3.02 -6.83
CA PRO A 96 -10.71 4.07 -6.02
C PRO A 96 -10.36 3.64 -4.57
N TYR A 97 -10.55 2.39 -4.18
CA TYR A 97 -10.32 1.87 -2.84
C TYR A 97 -8.85 1.47 -2.65
N VAL A 98 -7.96 2.44 -2.79
CA VAL A 98 -6.50 2.27 -2.78
C VAL A 98 -5.84 3.32 -1.88
N THR A 99 -4.55 3.16 -1.62
CA THR A 99 -3.74 4.23 -1.02
C THR A 99 -3.27 5.21 -2.11
N SER A 100 -2.77 6.36 -1.71
CA SER A 100 -2.22 7.37 -2.63
C SER A 100 -0.75 7.12 -3.02
N SER A 101 -0.28 5.90 -2.90
CA SER A 101 1.11 5.51 -3.18
C SER A 101 1.20 4.21 -3.98
N ASN A 102 2.35 3.99 -4.61
CA ASN A 102 2.68 2.72 -5.23
C ASN A 102 3.22 1.76 -4.18
N THR A 103 2.48 0.67 -3.93
CA THR A 103 2.79 -0.34 -2.91
C THR A 103 3.49 -1.57 -3.48
N THR A 104 3.62 -1.63 -4.81
CA THR A 104 4.34 -2.69 -5.53
C THR A 104 5.86 -2.46 -5.50
N ILE A 105 6.62 -3.47 -5.95
CA ILE A 105 8.09 -3.37 -6.08
C ILE A 105 8.52 -2.14 -6.88
N GLY A 106 7.72 -1.71 -7.87
CA GLY A 106 7.95 -0.48 -8.64
C GLY A 106 8.04 0.76 -7.76
N GLY A 107 7.25 0.84 -6.69
CA GLY A 107 7.32 1.93 -5.71
C GLY A 107 8.66 1.98 -4.95
N ALA A 108 9.21 0.81 -4.59
CA ALA A 108 10.53 0.72 -3.96
C ALA A 108 11.63 1.22 -4.89
N LEU A 109 11.61 0.80 -6.16
CA LEU A 109 12.59 1.22 -7.17
C LEU A 109 12.52 2.73 -7.41
N ALA A 110 11.32 3.27 -7.63
CA ALA A 110 11.13 4.69 -7.87
C ALA A 110 11.48 5.55 -6.64
N GLY A 111 11.16 5.07 -5.44
CA GLY A 111 11.39 5.79 -4.18
C GLY A 111 12.86 5.83 -3.76
N THR A 112 13.62 4.79 -4.04
CA THR A 112 15.04 4.66 -3.65
C THR A 112 16.01 5.01 -4.76
N GLY A 113 15.57 4.99 -6.03
CA GLY A 113 16.44 5.16 -7.20
C GLY A 113 17.31 3.94 -7.51
N VAL A 114 17.01 2.78 -6.91
CA VAL A 114 17.71 1.52 -7.20
C VAL A 114 17.22 0.95 -8.52
N GLY A 115 18.12 0.41 -9.32
CA GLY A 115 17.80 -0.21 -10.61
C GLY A 115 17.07 -1.55 -10.45
N ALA A 116 16.23 -1.90 -11.42
CA ALA A 116 15.46 -3.16 -11.36
C ALA A 116 16.36 -4.41 -11.30
N GLN A 117 17.53 -4.37 -11.93
CA GLN A 117 18.51 -5.46 -11.93
C GLN A 117 19.26 -5.59 -10.58
N ASP A 118 19.07 -4.63 -9.69
CA ASP A 118 19.71 -4.60 -8.38
C ASP A 118 18.86 -5.24 -7.29
N ILE A 119 17.69 -5.77 -7.64
CA ILE A 119 16.82 -6.54 -6.74
C ILE A 119 17.07 -8.04 -7.00
N ASP A 120 17.66 -8.70 -6.04
CA ASP A 120 18.01 -10.11 -6.14
C ASP A 120 16.83 -11.04 -5.81
N TYR A 121 15.95 -10.61 -4.89
CA TYR A 121 14.85 -11.43 -4.39
C TYR A 121 13.68 -10.58 -3.90
N VAL A 122 12.47 -10.97 -4.26
CA VAL A 122 11.23 -10.33 -3.80
C VAL A 122 10.43 -11.32 -2.96
N LEU A 123 10.35 -11.06 -1.65
CA LEU A 123 9.56 -11.85 -0.72
C LEU A 123 8.15 -11.26 -0.59
N GLY A 124 7.15 -12.03 -1.00
CA GLY A 124 5.74 -11.70 -0.79
C GLY A 124 5.26 -12.18 0.58
N ILE A 125 4.73 -11.27 1.39
CA ILE A 125 4.10 -11.63 2.66
C ILE A 125 2.60 -11.75 2.42
N ALA A 126 2.03 -12.92 2.68
CA ALA A 126 0.59 -13.17 2.58
C ALA A 126 0.09 -13.84 3.86
N LYS A 127 -1.14 -13.54 4.27
CA LYS A 127 -1.82 -14.28 5.33
C LYS A 127 -2.45 -15.55 4.77
N ALA A 128 -2.64 -16.54 5.61
CA ALA A 128 -3.40 -17.75 5.25
C ALA A 128 -4.90 -17.50 4.98
N TYR A 129 -5.36 -16.29 5.22
CA TYR A 129 -6.71 -15.78 4.94
C TYR A 129 -6.61 -14.34 4.44
N ALA A 130 -7.69 -13.81 3.87
CA ALA A 130 -7.70 -12.44 3.39
C ALA A 130 -8.26 -11.47 4.44
N THR A 131 -7.75 -10.23 4.43
CA THR A 131 -8.29 -9.14 5.26
C THR A 131 -8.37 -7.85 4.47
N ARG A 132 -9.39 -7.02 4.78
CA ARG A 132 -9.52 -5.69 4.20
C ARG A 132 -9.96 -4.67 5.25
N VAL A 133 -9.42 -3.46 5.16
CA VAL A 133 -9.83 -2.31 5.97
C VAL A 133 -10.67 -1.38 5.11
N GLY A 134 -11.81 -0.94 5.64
CA GLY A 134 -12.69 0.02 4.94
C GLY A 134 -13.47 -0.58 3.78
N GLY A 135 -13.92 0.27 2.88
CA GLY A 135 -14.74 -0.09 1.72
C GLY A 135 -13.96 -0.79 0.61
N GLY A 136 -14.71 -1.11 -0.46
CA GLY A 136 -14.19 -1.73 -1.67
C GLY A 136 -14.45 -3.22 -1.77
N PRO A 137 -14.19 -3.79 -2.96
CA PRO A 137 -14.52 -5.17 -3.28
C PRO A 137 -13.73 -6.17 -2.46
N PHE A 138 -14.40 -7.23 -2.04
CA PHE A 138 -13.80 -8.32 -1.29
C PHE A 138 -14.52 -9.64 -1.62
N PRO A 139 -14.21 -10.28 -2.75
CA PRO A 139 -14.97 -11.44 -3.25
C PRO A 139 -15.09 -12.59 -2.27
N THR A 140 -14.08 -12.83 -1.44
CA THR A 140 -14.02 -13.94 -0.48
C THR A 140 -14.43 -13.56 0.95
N GLU A 141 -15.01 -12.38 1.14
CA GLU A 141 -15.46 -11.92 2.45
C GLU A 141 -16.43 -12.90 3.11
N LEU A 142 -16.31 -13.00 4.43
CA LEU A 142 -17.15 -13.81 5.31
C LEU A 142 -17.84 -12.90 6.31
N ASP A 143 -19.13 -12.70 6.11
CA ASP A 143 -20.00 -11.96 7.03
C ASP A 143 -20.84 -12.92 7.88
N ASP A 144 -20.15 -13.89 8.49
CA ASP A 144 -20.72 -14.97 9.28
C ASP A 144 -19.86 -15.27 10.52
N GLU A 145 -20.23 -16.29 11.28
CA GLU A 145 -19.52 -16.74 12.48
C GLU A 145 -18.06 -17.17 12.17
N VAL A 146 -17.81 -17.69 10.97
CA VAL A 146 -16.44 -18.07 10.55
C VAL A 146 -15.58 -16.84 10.37
N GLY A 147 -16.08 -15.83 9.69
CA GLY A 147 -15.40 -14.55 9.51
C GLY A 147 -15.12 -13.84 10.84
N GLN A 148 -16.11 -13.88 11.76
CA GLN A 148 -15.93 -13.35 13.12
C GLN A 148 -14.88 -14.13 13.88
N GLY A 149 -14.89 -15.46 13.83
CA GLY A 149 -13.91 -16.31 14.48
C GLY A 149 -12.47 -16.08 13.98
N ILE A 150 -12.28 -15.87 12.67
CA ILE A 150 -10.98 -15.48 12.07
C ILE A 150 -10.54 -14.10 12.60
N ARG A 151 -11.43 -13.14 12.65
CA ARG A 151 -11.17 -11.78 13.15
C ARG A 151 -10.68 -11.80 14.59
N ASP A 152 -11.38 -12.50 15.46
CA ASP A 152 -11.09 -12.52 16.88
C ASP A 152 -9.78 -13.27 17.19
N ARG A 153 -9.62 -14.47 16.63
CA ARG A 153 -8.39 -15.27 16.80
C ARG A 153 -7.17 -14.57 16.16
N GLY A 154 -7.38 -13.95 15.01
CA GLY A 154 -6.34 -13.22 14.29
C GLY A 154 -6.03 -11.84 14.87
N ALA A 155 -6.80 -11.36 15.85
CA ALA A 155 -6.75 -9.99 16.38
C ALA A 155 -6.80 -8.95 15.24
N GLU A 156 -7.72 -9.17 14.28
CA GLU A 156 -7.80 -8.36 13.07
C GLU A 156 -8.55 -7.06 13.32
N TYR A 157 -7.88 -6.17 14.04
CA TYR A 157 -8.34 -4.81 14.37
C TYR A 157 -7.26 -3.80 13.96
N GLY A 158 -7.67 -2.57 13.66
CA GLY A 158 -6.74 -1.49 13.31
C GLY A 158 -5.91 -1.08 14.51
N ALA A 159 -4.58 -1.05 14.36
CA ALA A 159 -3.66 -0.74 15.46
C ALA A 159 -3.92 0.64 16.09
N SER A 160 -4.29 1.64 15.28
CA SER A 160 -4.52 3.01 15.76
C SER A 160 -5.98 3.30 16.10
N THR A 161 -6.93 2.69 15.38
CA THR A 161 -8.35 3.04 15.47
C THR A 161 -9.19 1.97 16.16
N GLY A 162 -8.66 0.77 16.41
CA GLY A 162 -9.40 -0.37 16.91
C GLY A 162 -10.51 -0.88 15.97
N ARG A 163 -10.65 -0.33 14.77
CA ARG A 163 -11.70 -0.73 13.82
C ARG A 163 -11.54 -2.18 13.41
N PRO A 164 -12.64 -2.98 13.42
CA PRO A 164 -12.61 -4.35 12.95
C PRO A 164 -12.25 -4.39 11.45
N ARG A 165 -11.36 -5.31 11.09
CA ARG A 165 -11.07 -5.62 9.70
C ARG A 165 -12.10 -6.62 9.17
N ARG A 166 -12.46 -6.48 7.91
CA ARG A 166 -13.22 -7.48 7.16
C ARG A 166 -12.31 -8.68 6.94
N CYS A 167 -12.81 -9.89 7.13
CA CYS A 167 -12.05 -11.12 6.98
C CYS A 167 -12.72 -12.04 5.94
N GLY A 168 -11.92 -12.86 5.28
CA GLY A 168 -12.41 -13.77 4.25
C GLY A 168 -11.41 -14.88 3.95
N TRP A 169 -11.84 -15.84 3.12
CA TRP A 169 -10.97 -16.93 2.68
C TRP A 169 -9.79 -16.41 1.85
N MET A 170 -8.69 -17.18 1.86
CA MET A 170 -7.54 -16.92 0.99
C MET A 170 -7.98 -16.87 -0.48
N ASP A 171 -7.55 -15.81 -1.17
CA ASP A 171 -7.90 -15.57 -2.57
C ASP A 171 -6.68 -15.78 -3.47
N ILE A 172 -6.62 -16.92 -4.14
CA ILE A 172 -5.50 -17.26 -5.02
C ILE A 172 -5.55 -16.46 -6.32
N VAL A 173 -6.72 -16.04 -6.79
CA VAL A 173 -6.81 -15.19 -8.00
C VAL A 173 -6.16 -13.83 -7.74
N ALA A 174 -6.52 -13.21 -6.62
CA ALA A 174 -5.90 -11.96 -6.17
C ALA A 174 -4.39 -12.13 -5.87
N LEU A 175 -4.01 -13.24 -5.23
CA LEU A 175 -2.62 -13.55 -4.92
C LEU A 175 -1.79 -13.76 -6.18
N LYS A 176 -2.29 -14.49 -7.20
CA LYS A 176 -1.61 -14.66 -8.51
C LYS A 176 -1.34 -13.29 -9.17
N ARG A 177 -2.33 -12.38 -9.13
CA ARG A 177 -2.13 -11.01 -9.62
C ARG A 177 -1.03 -10.28 -8.84
N ALA A 178 -1.05 -10.34 -7.51
CA ALA A 178 -0.03 -9.73 -6.67
C ALA A 178 1.37 -10.29 -6.95
N VAL A 179 1.49 -11.62 -7.14
CA VAL A 179 2.74 -12.29 -7.53
C VAL A 179 3.25 -11.76 -8.86
N ALA A 180 2.37 -11.66 -9.86
CA ALA A 180 2.75 -11.25 -11.21
C ALA A 180 3.22 -9.79 -11.26
N ILE A 181 2.49 -8.84 -10.65
CA ILE A 181 2.83 -7.40 -10.70
C ILE A 181 4.05 -7.04 -9.86
N ASN A 182 4.44 -7.89 -8.90
CA ASN A 182 5.61 -7.68 -8.06
C ASN A 182 6.81 -8.55 -8.44
N GLY A 183 6.65 -9.50 -9.37
CA GLY A 183 7.72 -10.44 -9.68
C GLY A 183 8.18 -11.23 -8.45
N ILE A 184 7.24 -11.71 -7.63
CA ILE A 184 7.54 -12.36 -6.34
C ILE A 184 8.34 -13.64 -6.57
N SER A 185 9.49 -13.74 -5.91
CA SER A 185 10.40 -14.89 -5.95
C SER A 185 9.98 -16.00 -4.98
N GLY A 186 9.34 -15.65 -3.88
CA GLY A 186 8.84 -16.59 -2.88
C GLY A 186 7.79 -15.96 -1.99
N LEU A 187 6.94 -16.79 -1.40
CA LEU A 187 5.87 -16.38 -0.49
C LEU A 187 6.18 -16.83 0.94
N CYS A 188 5.96 -15.91 1.87
CA CYS A 188 5.86 -16.21 3.30
C CYS A 188 4.39 -16.18 3.70
N ILE A 189 3.81 -17.36 3.97
CA ILE A 189 2.44 -17.46 4.46
C ILE A 189 2.45 -17.34 5.98
N THR A 190 1.74 -16.34 6.48
CA THR A 190 1.66 -16.00 7.91
C THR A 190 0.28 -16.32 8.47
N LYS A 191 0.15 -16.35 9.80
CA LYS A 191 -1.14 -16.49 10.48
C LYS A 191 -1.87 -17.82 10.19
N LEU A 192 -1.14 -18.88 9.89
CA LEU A 192 -1.72 -20.23 9.73
C LEU A 192 -2.38 -20.70 11.03
N ASP A 193 -1.79 -20.38 12.16
CA ASP A 193 -2.26 -20.65 13.51
C ASP A 193 -3.69 -20.16 13.79
N VAL A 194 -4.12 -19.10 13.12
CA VAL A 194 -5.47 -18.55 13.25
C VAL A 194 -6.53 -19.51 12.71
N LEU A 195 -6.15 -20.37 11.80
CA LEU A 195 -7.04 -21.36 11.16
C LEU A 195 -7.04 -22.71 11.87
N ASP A 196 -6.27 -22.87 12.93
CA ASP A 196 -6.23 -24.11 13.71
C ASP A 196 -7.61 -24.45 14.30
N GLY A 197 -7.94 -25.75 14.32
CA GLY A 197 -9.24 -26.24 14.78
C GLY A 197 -10.41 -26.08 13.80
N MET A 198 -10.20 -25.54 12.61
CA MET A 198 -11.19 -25.54 11.55
C MET A 198 -11.19 -26.88 10.82
N GLU A 199 -12.33 -27.56 10.74
CA GLU A 199 -12.44 -28.85 10.04
C GLU A 199 -12.20 -28.72 8.52
N LYS A 200 -12.57 -27.60 7.94
CA LYS A 200 -12.47 -27.33 6.51
C LYS A 200 -12.06 -25.89 6.24
N LEU A 201 -11.12 -25.74 5.33
CA LEU A 201 -10.70 -24.44 4.81
C LEU A 201 -11.17 -24.30 3.36
N LYS A 202 -11.61 -23.11 2.99
CA LYS A 202 -11.93 -22.77 1.62
C LYS A 202 -10.88 -21.85 1.05
N VAL A 203 -10.49 -22.09 -0.19
CA VAL A 203 -9.53 -21.26 -0.91
C VAL A 203 -10.15 -20.88 -2.25
N CYS A 204 -10.26 -19.60 -2.54
CA CYS A 204 -10.75 -19.12 -3.83
C CYS A 204 -9.72 -19.44 -4.92
N ILE A 205 -10.13 -20.19 -5.95
CA ILE A 205 -9.27 -20.61 -7.06
C ILE A 205 -9.69 -20.02 -8.40
N ALA A 206 -10.92 -19.54 -8.53
CA ALA A 206 -11.42 -18.87 -9.71
C ALA A 206 -12.58 -17.94 -9.34
N TYR A 207 -12.84 -16.98 -10.21
CA TYR A 207 -14.03 -16.14 -10.17
C TYR A 207 -15.03 -16.58 -11.25
N GLU A 208 -16.28 -16.26 -11.02
CA GLU A 208 -17.32 -16.27 -12.04
C GLU A 208 -17.72 -14.82 -12.34
N TYR A 209 -17.56 -14.43 -13.57
CA TYR A 209 -17.88 -13.09 -14.05
C TYR A 209 -18.69 -13.16 -15.34
N ASN A 210 -19.90 -12.58 -15.35
CA ASN A 210 -20.81 -12.64 -16.48
C ASN A 210 -21.10 -14.10 -16.96
N GLY A 211 -21.28 -15.02 -16.03
CA GLY A 211 -21.55 -16.46 -16.31
C GLY A 211 -20.34 -17.21 -16.87
N LYS A 212 -19.14 -16.63 -16.80
CA LYS A 212 -17.90 -17.30 -17.25
C LYS A 212 -16.93 -17.44 -16.11
N ARG A 213 -16.38 -18.64 -15.95
CA ARG A 213 -15.28 -18.88 -15.01
C ARG A 213 -13.99 -18.26 -15.53
N THR A 214 -13.27 -17.56 -14.64
CA THR A 214 -11.99 -16.94 -14.93
C THR A 214 -11.02 -17.12 -13.75
N GLU A 215 -9.75 -17.30 -14.05
CA GLU A 215 -8.66 -17.31 -13.07
C GLU A 215 -7.89 -15.97 -13.06
N TYR A 216 -8.40 -14.97 -13.78
CA TYR A 216 -7.82 -13.64 -13.84
C TYR A 216 -8.65 -12.66 -13.03
N ALA A 217 -7.94 -11.79 -12.31
CA ALA A 217 -8.55 -10.71 -11.55
C ALA A 217 -9.16 -9.67 -12.50
N PRO A 218 -10.34 -9.12 -12.17
CA PRO A 218 -10.92 -8.00 -12.90
C PRO A 218 -10.00 -6.79 -12.96
N LEU A 219 -10.19 -5.94 -13.96
CA LEU A 219 -9.35 -4.76 -14.17
C LEU A 219 -9.82 -3.52 -13.42
N ASP A 220 -11.08 -3.49 -13.01
CA ASP A 220 -11.72 -2.34 -12.37
C ASP A 220 -12.58 -2.74 -11.17
N ALA A 221 -12.96 -1.75 -10.35
CA ALA A 221 -13.72 -1.96 -9.13
C ALA A 221 -15.09 -2.60 -9.39
N GLN A 222 -15.76 -2.25 -10.47
CA GLN A 222 -17.07 -2.79 -10.81
C GLN A 222 -16.97 -4.28 -11.14
N GLY A 223 -15.93 -4.67 -11.89
CA GLY A 223 -15.64 -6.08 -12.16
C GLY A 223 -15.36 -6.85 -10.86
N TRP A 224 -14.59 -6.27 -9.94
CA TRP A 224 -14.31 -6.89 -8.65
C TRP A 224 -15.54 -7.01 -7.75
N GLU A 225 -16.48 -6.10 -7.82
CA GLU A 225 -17.76 -6.16 -7.09
C GLU A 225 -18.76 -7.15 -7.71
N ALA A 226 -18.66 -7.34 -9.03
CA ALA A 226 -19.58 -8.20 -9.78
C ALA A 226 -19.22 -9.69 -9.80
N VAL A 227 -18.01 -10.05 -9.34
CA VAL A 227 -17.59 -11.46 -9.34
C VAL A 227 -18.16 -12.21 -8.13
N SER A 228 -18.57 -13.45 -8.34
CA SER A 228 -18.64 -14.50 -7.32
C SER A 228 -17.40 -15.38 -7.40
N TYR A 229 -17.11 -16.15 -6.35
CA TYR A 229 -15.90 -16.97 -6.35
C TYR A 229 -16.22 -18.47 -6.31
N THR A 230 -15.40 -19.25 -7.01
CA THR A 230 -15.36 -20.71 -6.92
C THR A 230 -14.24 -21.11 -5.97
N HIS A 231 -14.51 -22.01 -5.03
CA HIS A 231 -13.55 -22.43 -4.02
C HIS A 231 -13.19 -23.90 -4.12
N LEU A 232 -11.97 -24.21 -3.70
CA LEU A 232 -11.55 -25.55 -3.33
C LEU A 232 -11.69 -25.68 -1.80
N THR A 233 -12.32 -26.77 -1.34
CA THR A 233 -12.37 -27.08 0.09
C THR A 233 -11.22 -28.01 0.43
N LEU A 234 -10.40 -27.62 1.37
CA LEU A 234 -9.26 -28.39 1.86
C LEU A 234 -9.63 -28.98 3.23
N PRO A 235 -9.50 -30.29 3.45
CA PRO A 235 -9.56 -30.85 4.80
C PRO A 235 -8.35 -30.40 5.58
N THR A 236 -8.53 -30.07 6.83
CA THR A 236 -7.42 -29.83 7.76
C THR A 236 -6.92 -31.21 8.21
N ILE A 237 -5.67 -31.53 7.88
CA ILE A 237 -5.02 -32.75 8.37
C ILE A 237 -4.26 -32.33 9.63
N TYR A 238 -4.63 -32.91 10.76
CA TYR A 238 -3.91 -32.76 12.03
C TYR A 238 -2.69 -33.67 12.05
#